data_9255d14af00791cfaa9257effd2c4d1d
#
_entry.id   9255d14af00791cfaa9257effd2c4d1d
#
_cell.length_a   1.000
_cell.length_b   1.000
_cell.length_c   1.000
_cell.angle_alpha   90.00
_cell.angle_beta   90.00
_cell.angle_gamma   90.00
#
_symmetry.space_group_name_H-M   'P 1'
#
loop_
_entity.id
_entity.type
_entity.pdbx_description
1 polymer ?
#
loop_
_entity_poly.entity_id
_entity_poly.type
_entity_poly.pdbx_seq_one_letter_code
_entity_poly.pdbx_strand_id
1 'polypeptide(L)'
;MKRALITGITGMDGSHMADFLLEKGYKVFGMERRSSTPRRDNTYHLEHNENFEFVNGDLTDQNSIFRVLRETKPDEVYNLGSQSFVGESWNTPEQTGDVTGLGALRVLEAIREYGEGIKFYQASTSEMFGKMEKFASENTMFYPRSPYGVAKLYAHWITINYRESYDMFNCSGILFNHESERRGHEFVTRKITDGVAKIHLGLQDKIYLGNLDTKRDWGYAPDYVEAMWMMLQQNSPKDYVIATGEYLSLIHISEPTRPTP
;
A
#
# COMPACT_ATOMS: atom_id res chain seq x y z
N MET A 1 -12.04 -22.72 0.10
CA MET A 1 -11.13 -21.75 -0.55
C MET A 1 -11.27 -20.44 0.19
N LYS A 2 -10.18 -19.89 0.73
CA LYS A 2 -10.21 -18.58 1.41
C LYS A 2 -10.54 -17.46 0.43
N ARG A 3 -11.18 -16.42 0.93
CA ARG A 3 -11.63 -15.23 0.17
C ARG A 3 -10.90 -14.01 0.69
N ALA A 4 -10.33 -13.23 -0.20
CA ALA A 4 -9.63 -11.99 0.16
C ALA A 4 -10.23 -10.79 -0.57
N LEU A 5 -10.39 -9.68 0.14
CA LEU A 5 -10.74 -8.37 -0.40
C LEU A 5 -9.52 -7.47 -0.36
N ILE A 6 -9.18 -6.86 -1.49
CA ILE A 6 -8.07 -5.92 -1.62
C ILE A 6 -8.62 -4.55 -2.01
N THR A 7 -8.45 -3.54 -1.16
CA THR A 7 -8.66 -2.14 -1.57
C THR A 7 -7.40 -1.61 -2.25
N GLY A 8 -7.55 -0.69 -3.20
CA GLY A 8 -6.40 -0.19 -3.96
C GLY A 8 -5.79 -1.21 -4.93
N ILE A 9 -6.62 -2.08 -5.47
CA ILE A 9 -6.23 -3.21 -6.35
C ILE A 9 -5.40 -2.79 -7.56
N THR A 10 -5.66 -1.62 -8.15
CA THR A 10 -4.97 -1.13 -9.36
C THR A 10 -3.59 -0.53 -9.08
N GLY A 11 -3.23 -0.37 -7.79
CA GLY A 11 -1.91 0.08 -7.36
C GLY A 11 -0.84 -1.01 -7.48
N MET A 12 0.41 -0.63 -7.22
CA MET A 12 1.55 -1.55 -7.22
C MET A 12 1.33 -2.72 -6.25
N ASP A 13 1.17 -2.43 -4.96
CA ASP A 13 1.02 -3.46 -3.94
C ASP A 13 -0.26 -4.27 -4.09
N GLY A 14 -1.37 -3.61 -4.46
CA GLY A 14 -2.66 -4.28 -4.68
C GLY A 14 -2.59 -5.33 -5.78
N SER A 15 -1.94 -5.01 -6.89
CA SER A 15 -1.78 -5.92 -8.02
C SER A 15 -0.85 -7.10 -7.71
N HIS A 16 0.27 -6.88 -7.00
CA HIS A 16 1.14 -7.96 -6.55
C HIS A 16 0.47 -8.84 -5.48
N MET A 17 -0.30 -8.23 -4.55
CA MET A 17 -1.08 -8.98 -3.57
C MET A 17 -2.11 -9.88 -4.24
N ALA A 18 -2.77 -9.42 -5.29
CA ALA A 18 -3.72 -10.25 -6.03
C ALA A 18 -3.03 -11.47 -6.66
N ASP A 19 -1.91 -11.27 -7.36
CA ASP A 19 -1.14 -12.37 -7.94
C ASP A 19 -0.71 -13.39 -6.88
N PHE A 20 -0.11 -12.90 -5.79
CA PHE A 20 0.35 -13.73 -4.69
C PHE A 20 -0.77 -14.56 -4.04
N LEU A 21 -1.93 -13.97 -3.80
CA LEU A 21 -3.07 -14.66 -3.21
C LEU A 21 -3.72 -15.67 -4.17
N LEU A 22 -3.77 -15.35 -5.46
CA LEU A 22 -4.23 -16.29 -6.50
C LEU A 22 -3.33 -17.53 -6.59
N GLU A 23 -1.99 -17.34 -6.55
CA GLU A 23 -1.03 -18.44 -6.49
C GLU A 23 -1.20 -19.31 -5.24
N LYS A 24 -1.63 -18.72 -4.12
CA LYS A 24 -1.97 -19.45 -2.88
C LYS A 24 -3.37 -20.09 -2.92
N GLY A 25 -4.10 -19.97 -4.00
CA GLY A 25 -5.42 -20.60 -4.16
C GLY A 25 -6.57 -19.86 -3.48
N TYR A 26 -6.47 -18.56 -3.29
CA TYR A 26 -7.58 -17.73 -2.81
C TYR A 26 -8.55 -17.37 -3.93
N LYS A 27 -9.80 -17.09 -3.58
CA LYS A 27 -10.71 -16.25 -4.37
C LYS A 27 -10.45 -14.80 -3.99
N VAL A 28 -10.05 -13.99 -4.97
CA VAL A 28 -9.62 -12.60 -4.74
C VAL A 28 -10.64 -11.62 -5.31
N PHE A 29 -11.01 -10.64 -4.50
CA PHE A 29 -11.86 -9.52 -4.88
C PHE A 29 -11.07 -8.22 -4.84
N GLY A 30 -10.92 -7.59 -5.99
CA GLY A 30 -10.21 -6.31 -6.11
C GLY A 30 -11.18 -5.13 -6.07
N MET A 31 -11.14 -4.33 -5.01
CA MET A 31 -12.00 -3.14 -4.92
C MET A 31 -11.40 -1.98 -5.69
N GLU A 32 -12.16 -1.47 -6.66
CA GLU A 32 -11.85 -0.26 -7.42
C GLU A 32 -12.99 0.74 -7.38
N ARG A 33 -12.68 2.02 -7.57
CA ARG A 33 -13.70 3.05 -7.72
C ARG A 33 -14.34 2.95 -9.10
N ARG A 34 -15.65 3.13 -9.16
CA ARG A 34 -16.36 3.18 -10.44
C ARG A 34 -15.79 4.30 -11.31
N SER A 35 -15.37 3.95 -12.52
CA SER A 35 -14.92 4.89 -13.55
C SER A 35 -15.50 4.47 -14.90
N SER A 36 -15.79 5.45 -15.76
CA SER A 36 -16.11 5.19 -17.17
C SER A 36 -14.89 4.77 -17.98
N THR A 37 -13.69 5.07 -17.50
CA THR A 37 -12.40 4.74 -18.10
C THR A 37 -11.47 4.19 -17.02
N PRO A 38 -11.67 2.94 -16.57
CA PRO A 38 -10.84 2.34 -15.54
C PRO A 38 -9.39 2.20 -16.02
N ARG A 39 -8.44 2.55 -15.13
CA ARG A 39 -7.02 2.32 -15.38
C ARG A 39 -6.60 1.04 -14.69
N ARG A 40 -6.34 -0.01 -15.46
CA ARG A 40 -5.99 -1.34 -14.98
C ARG A 40 -4.65 -1.83 -15.49
N ASP A 41 -3.72 -0.90 -15.76
CA ASP A 41 -2.41 -1.21 -16.35
C ASP A 41 -1.66 -2.30 -15.57
N ASN A 42 -1.78 -2.34 -14.24
CA ASN A 42 -1.17 -3.34 -13.39
C ASN A 42 -2.00 -4.63 -13.20
N THR A 43 -3.26 -4.67 -13.67
CA THR A 43 -4.21 -5.74 -13.34
C THR A 43 -4.98 -6.28 -14.54
N TYR A 44 -4.69 -5.83 -15.76
CA TYR A 44 -5.38 -6.31 -16.97
C TYR A 44 -5.26 -7.84 -17.15
N HIS A 45 -4.14 -8.43 -16.72
CA HIS A 45 -3.89 -9.87 -16.80
C HIS A 45 -4.79 -10.70 -15.88
N LEU A 46 -5.45 -10.05 -14.90
CA LEU A 46 -6.37 -10.70 -13.97
C LEU A 46 -7.81 -10.80 -14.50
N GLU A 47 -8.17 -10.04 -15.54
CA GLU A 47 -9.55 -9.91 -16.03
C GLU A 47 -10.21 -11.23 -16.45
N HIS A 48 -9.40 -12.23 -16.83
CA HIS A 48 -9.89 -13.53 -17.26
C HIS A 48 -9.60 -14.66 -16.26
N ASN A 49 -9.14 -14.32 -15.05
CA ASN A 49 -8.87 -15.31 -14.01
C ASN A 49 -10.19 -15.65 -13.28
N GLU A 50 -10.61 -16.90 -13.32
CA GLU A 50 -11.85 -17.37 -12.69
C GLU A 50 -11.92 -17.16 -11.18
N ASN A 51 -10.76 -17.06 -10.53
CA ASN A 51 -10.64 -16.81 -9.09
C ASN A 51 -10.42 -15.33 -8.75
N PHE A 52 -10.51 -14.43 -9.73
CA PHE A 52 -10.42 -12.99 -9.51
C PHE A 52 -11.69 -12.27 -9.96
N GLU A 53 -12.08 -11.23 -9.23
CA GLU A 53 -13.24 -10.40 -9.56
C GLU A 53 -13.01 -8.94 -9.13
N PHE A 54 -13.28 -7.99 -10.05
CA PHE A 54 -13.34 -6.57 -9.68
C PHE A 54 -14.69 -6.26 -9.05
N VAL A 55 -14.65 -5.56 -7.91
CA VAL A 55 -15.83 -5.06 -7.20
C VAL A 55 -15.80 -3.55 -7.06
N ASN A 56 -16.93 -2.90 -7.27
CA ASN A 56 -17.02 -1.44 -7.18
C ASN A 56 -17.24 -0.99 -5.74
N GLY A 57 -16.33 -0.17 -5.21
CA GLY A 57 -16.45 0.45 -3.89
C GLY A 57 -15.56 1.69 -3.80
N ASP A 58 -15.90 2.60 -2.89
CA ASP A 58 -15.15 3.82 -2.63
C ASP A 58 -14.88 3.95 -1.13
N LEU A 59 -13.63 4.21 -0.74
CA LEU A 59 -13.22 4.41 0.65
C LEU A 59 -13.86 5.66 1.29
N THR A 60 -14.42 6.55 0.47
CA THR A 60 -15.18 7.72 0.94
C THR A 60 -16.68 7.45 1.11
N ASP A 61 -17.17 6.29 0.66
CA ASP A 61 -18.57 5.89 0.74
C ASP A 61 -18.76 4.63 1.60
N GLN A 62 -19.21 4.84 2.84
CA GLN A 62 -19.50 3.79 3.81
C GLN A 62 -20.45 2.71 3.27
N ASN A 63 -21.51 3.12 2.57
CA ASN A 63 -22.53 2.19 2.06
C ASN A 63 -21.96 1.27 0.98
N SER A 64 -21.07 1.77 0.13
CA SER A 64 -20.40 0.96 -0.88
C SER A 64 -19.50 -0.10 -0.23
N ILE A 65 -18.79 0.24 0.85
CA ILE A 65 -17.94 -0.70 1.59
C ILE A 65 -18.78 -1.80 2.23
N PHE A 66 -19.90 -1.46 2.89
CA PHE A 66 -20.82 -2.45 3.44
C PHE A 66 -21.36 -3.41 2.39
N ARG A 67 -21.75 -2.88 1.21
CA ARG A 67 -22.21 -3.70 0.10
C ARG A 67 -21.11 -4.66 -0.35
N VAL A 68 -19.89 -4.18 -0.57
CA VAL A 68 -18.75 -4.99 -1.00
C VAL A 68 -18.48 -6.12 0.00
N LEU A 69 -18.44 -5.84 1.30
CA LEU A 69 -18.24 -6.90 2.31
C LEU A 69 -19.35 -7.95 2.29
N ARG A 70 -20.61 -7.56 2.15
CA ARG A 70 -21.75 -8.49 2.08
C ARG A 70 -21.71 -9.37 0.82
N GLU A 71 -21.31 -8.82 -0.32
CA GLU A 71 -21.21 -9.53 -1.59
C GLU A 71 -20.01 -10.47 -1.61
N THR A 72 -18.85 -10.00 -1.13
CA THR A 72 -17.59 -10.73 -1.20
C THR A 72 -17.39 -11.72 -0.05
N LYS A 73 -17.94 -11.46 1.14
CA LYS A 73 -17.78 -12.28 2.36
C LYS A 73 -16.33 -12.72 2.55
N PRO A 74 -15.38 -11.78 2.71
CA PRO A 74 -13.97 -12.10 2.78
C PRO A 74 -13.59 -12.71 4.13
N ASP A 75 -12.61 -13.63 4.12
CA ASP A 75 -11.92 -14.09 5.33
C ASP A 75 -10.80 -13.11 5.73
N GLU A 76 -10.23 -12.41 4.73
CA GLU A 76 -9.12 -11.49 4.91
C GLU A 76 -9.36 -10.21 4.09
N VAL A 77 -9.07 -9.04 4.69
CA VAL A 77 -9.14 -7.74 4.02
C VAL A 77 -7.77 -7.07 4.05
N TYR A 78 -7.24 -6.73 2.88
CA TYR A 78 -6.00 -5.99 2.70
C TYR A 78 -6.31 -4.56 2.30
N ASN A 79 -6.19 -3.61 3.26
CA ASN A 79 -6.47 -2.20 3.01
C ASN A 79 -5.21 -1.48 2.51
N LEU A 80 -5.03 -1.48 1.18
CA LEU A 80 -3.91 -0.85 0.47
C LEU A 80 -4.33 0.45 -0.22
N GLY A 81 -5.63 0.71 -0.31
CA GLY A 81 -6.18 1.91 -0.93
C GLY A 81 -5.85 3.19 -0.16
N SER A 82 -5.22 4.15 -0.81
CA SER A 82 -4.90 5.46 -0.23
C SER A 82 -4.57 6.49 -1.33
N GLN A 83 -4.60 7.77 -0.99
CA GLN A 83 -3.85 8.78 -1.74
C GLN A 83 -2.39 8.68 -1.27
N SER A 84 -1.52 8.02 -2.04
CA SER A 84 -0.18 7.60 -1.59
C SER A 84 0.96 8.51 -2.03
N PHE A 85 0.72 9.47 -2.93
CA PHE A 85 1.75 10.40 -3.37
C PHE A 85 1.91 11.55 -2.36
N VAL A 86 3.00 11.51 -1.60
CA VAL A 86 3.28 12.49 -0.53
C VAL A 86 3.24 13.93 -1.02
N GLY A 87 3.80 14.21 -2.21
CA GLY A 87 3.79 15.54 -2.81
C GLY A 87 2.39 16.08 -3.02
N GLU A 88 1.46 15.28 -3.54
CA GLU A 88 0.07 15.68 -3.77
C GLU A 88 -0.72 15.89 -2.48
N SER A 89 -0.33 15.24 -1.39
CA SER A 89 -1.02 15.42 -0.09
C SER A 89 -1.01 16.87 0.42
N TRP A 90 -0.07 17.70 -0.05
CA TRP A 90 -0.01 19.13 0.27
C TRP A 90 -1.03 19.95 -0.53
N ASN A 91 -1.37 19.51 -1.73
CA ASN A 91 -2.38 20.15 -2.59
C ASN A 91 -3.80 19.68 -2.24
N THR A 92 -3.93 18.44 -1.76
CA THR A 92 -5.23 17.81 -1.47
C THR A 92 -5.27 17.21 -0.05
N PRO A 93 -5.03 18.02 1.02
CA PRO A 93 -4.91 17.49 2.38
C PRO A 93 -6.21 16.89 2.92
N GLU A 94 -7.37 17.47 2.62
CA GLU A 94 -8.68 16.98 3.03
C GLU A 94 -9.00 15.63 2.37
N GLN A 95 -8.83 15.53 1.06
CA GLN A 95 -9.04 14.28 0.32
C GLN A 95 -8.07 13.19 0.82
N THR A 96 -6.82 13.55 1.09
CA THR A 96 -5.81 12.63 1.66
C THR A 96 -6.26 12.11 3.02
N GLY A 97 -6.76 12.99 3.90
CA GLY A 97 -7.31 12.61 5.21
C GLY A 97 -8.54 11.73 5.09
N ASP A 98 -9.47 12.08 4.21
CA ASP A 98 -10.73 11.35 4.02
C ASP A 98 -10.53 9.95 3.43
N VAL A 99 -9.78 9.84 2.35
CA VAL A 99 -9.52 8.53 1.69
C VAL A 99 -8.61 7.66 2.54
N THR A 100 -7.49 8.21 3.04
CA THR A 100 -6.42 7.42 3.68
C THR A 100 -6.70 7.17 5.16
N GLY A 101 -7.13 8.19 5.90
CA GLY A 101 -7.42 8.10 7.32
C GLY A 101 -8.82 7.57 7.59
N LEU A 102 -9.83 8.33 7.22
CA LEU A 102 -11.24 7.95 7.46
C LEU A 102 -11.66 6.75 6.62
N GLY A 103 -11.05 6.53 5.45
CA GLY A 103 -11.28 5.32 4.66
C GLY A 103 -10.95 4.05 5.42
N ALA A 104 -9.83 4.02 6.16
CA ALA A 104 -9.49 2.89 7.02
C ALA A 104 -10.53 2.68 8.14
N LEU A 105 -10.98 3.76 8.79
CA LEU A 105 -12.07 3.69 9.78
C LEU A 105 -13.35 3.10 9.18
N ARG A 106 -13.75 3.53 7.98
CA ARG A 106 -14.95 3.01 7.31
C ARG A 106 -14.88 1.51 7.03
N VAL A 107 -13.70 1.02 6.63
CA VAL A 107 -13.50 -0.43 6.42
C VAL A 107 -13.58 -1.18 7.75
N LEU A 108 -12.94 -0.68 8.81
CA LEU A 108 -13.00 -1.27 10.15
C LEU A 108 -14.43 -1.31 10.70
N GLU A 109 -15.19 -0.20 10.59
CA GLU A 109 -16.59 -0.16 10.99
C GLU A 109 -17.43 -1.17 10.19
N ALA A 110 -17.21 -1.26 8.90
CA ALA A 110 -17.93 -2.22 8.07
C ALA A 110 -17.62 -3.68 8.47
N ILE A 111 -16.36 -3.99 8.80
CA ILE A 111 -15.96 -5.32 9.31
C ILE A 111 -16.63 -5.58 10.66
N ARG A 112 -16.58 -4.63 11.58
CA ARG A 112 -17.19 -4.74 12.92
C ARG A 112 -18.71 -5.00 12.85
N GLU A 113 -19.42 -4.26 11.98
CA GLU A 113 -20.87 -4.40 11.78
C GLU A 113 -21.24 -5.68 11.00
N TYR A 114 -20.36 -6.14 10.11
CA TYR A 114 -20.62 -7.35 9.31
C TYR A 114 -20.57 -8.61 10.18
N GLY A 115 -19.66 -8.67 11.17
CA GLY A 115 -19.53 -9.78 12.11
C GLY A 115 -18.12 -10.31 12.27
N GLU A 116 -17.99 -11.33 13.10
CA GLU A 116 -16.71 -11.89 13.56
C GLU A 116 -15.96 -12.67 12.49
N GLY A 117 -14.64 -12.76 12.66
CA GLY A 117 -13.77 -13.69 11.97
C GLY A 117 -13.01 -13.12 10.77
N ILE A 118 -13.29 -11.90 10.34
CA ILE A 118 -12.52 -11.25 9.26
C ILE A 118 -11.20 -10.71 9.81
N LYS A 119 -10.10 -11.13 9.20
CA LYS A 119 -8.78 -10.58 9.51
C LYS A 119 -8.50 -9.36 8.66
N PHE A 120 -7.99 -8.29 9.28
CA PHE A 120 -7.76 -7.03 8.61
C PHE A 120 -6.28 -6.64 8.65
N TYR A 121 -5.74 -6.30 7.49
CA TYR A 121 -4.41 -5.71 7.32
C TYR A 121 -4.51 -4.25 6.90
N GLN A 122 -3.83 -3.36 7.63
CA GLN A 122 -3.67 -1.94 7.31
C GLN A 122 -2.26 -1.67 6.77
N ALA A 123 -2.16 -1.14 5.57
CA ALA A 123 -0.91 -0.59 5.07
C ALA A 123 -0.60 0.74 5.77
N SER A 124 0.29 0.69 6.75
CA SER A 124 0.92 1.84 7.39
C SER A 124 2.21 2.22 6.64
N THR A 125 2.98 3.19 7.12
CA THR A 125 4.12 3.73 6.38
C THR A 125 5.22 4.24 7.31
N SER A 126 6.48 4.16 6.89
CA SER A 126 7.63 4.79 7.56
C SER A 126 7.53 6.34 7.61
N GLU A 127 6.71 6.96 6.74
CA GLU A 127 6.45 8.41 6.76
C GLU A 127 5.79 8.88 8.08
N MET A 128 5.22 7.97 8.87
CA MET A 128 4.71 8.27 10.21
C MET A 128 5.81 8.63 11.18
N PHE A 129 7.02 8.07 11.03
CA PHE A 129 8.17 8.39 11.89
C PHE A 129 8.73 9.79 11.64
N GLY A 130 8.57 10.33 10.43
CA GLY A 130 9.17 11.60 10.02
C GLY A 130 10.68 11.52 9.90
N LYS A 131 11.40 12.53 10.42
CA LYS A 131 12.88 12.54 10.41
C LYS A 131 13.41 11.62 11.50
N MET A 132 14.09 10.57 11.10
CA MET A 132 14.73 9.61 12.00
C MET A 132 16.26 9.81 12.02
N GLU A 133 16.87 9.63 13.19
CA GLU A 133 18.32 9.62 13.37
C GLU A 133 18.89 8.21 13.58
N LYS A 134 18.01 7.24 13.88
CA LYS A 134 18.33 5.83 14.17
C LYS A 134 17.35 4.90 13.46
N PHE A 135 17.64 3.60 13.49
CA PHE A 135 16.69 2.59 13.02
C PHE A 135 15.37 2.68 13.79
N ALA A 136 14.27 2.61 13.05
CA ALA A 136 12.94 2.59 13.63
C ALA A 136 12.55 1.16 14.05
N SER A 137 11.72 1.07 15.05
CA SER A 137 11.02 -0.12 15.49
C SER A 137 9.55 0.21 15.72
N GLU A 138 8.74 -0.80 16.02
CA GLU A 138 7.30 -0.64 16.33
C GLU A 138 7.06 0.28 17.54
N ASN A 139 8.06 0.42 18.43
CA ASN A 139 8.00 1.29 19.61
C ASN A 139 8.59 2.68 19.39
N THR A 140 9.06 3.00 18.17
CA THR A 140 9.60 4.31 17.87
C THR A 140 8.47 5.34 17.81
N MET A 141 8.67 6.50 18.45
CA MET A 141 7.69 7.58 18.47
C MET A 141 7.42 8.10 17.04
N PHE A 142 6.15 8.26 16.71
CA PHE A 142 5.74 8.85 15.45
C PHE A 142 5.76 10.37 15.48
N TYR A 143 6.28 10.98 14.43
CA TYR A 143 6.27 12.44 14.23
C TYR A 143 6.12 12.77 12.74
N PRO A 144 4.94 12.56 12.15
CA PRO A 144 4.73 12.73 10.70
C PRO A 144 4.99 14.15 10.24
N ARG A 145 5.53 14.30 9.02
CA ARG A 145 5.96 15.58 8.46
C ARG A 145 5.17 15.97 7.20
N SER A 146 4.09 15.25 6.88
CA SER A 146 3.24 15.52 5.72
C SER A 146 1.77 15.20 6.04
N PRO A 147 0.80 15.79 5.32
CA PRO A 147 -0.61 15.42 5.47
C PRO A 147 -0.85 13.92 5.23
N TYR A 148 -0.13 13.31 4.27
CA TYR A 148 -0.15 11.87 4.05
C TYR A 148 0.30 11.07 5.30
N GLY A 149 1.45 11.45 5.88
CA GLY A 149 1.95 10.81 7.11
C GLY A 149 0.98 10.92 8.28
N VAL A 150 0.32 12.09 8.43
CA VAL A 150 -0.73 12.31 9.47
C VAL A 150 -1.95 11.41 9.21
N ALA A 151 -2.42 11.33 7.97
CA ALA A 151 -3.56 10.49 7.61
C ALA A 151 -3.27 8.98 7.84
N LYS A 152 -2.06 8.54 7.49
CA LYS A 152 -1.60 7.17 7.76
C LYS A 152 -1.43 6.90 9.26
N LEU A 153 -0.99 7.89 10.03
CA LEU A 153 -0.91 7.76 11.49
C LEU A 153 -2.28 7.60 12.13
N TYR A 154 -3.29 8.35 11.66
CA TYR A 154 -4.66 8.14 12.09
C TYR A 154 -5.14 6.71 11.75
N ALA A 155 -4.92 6.25 10.51
CA ALA A 155 -5.29 4.89 10.08
C ALA A 155 -4.59 3.81 10.93
N HIS A 156 -3.33 4.00 11.27
CA HIS A 156 -2.57 3.11 12.14
C HIS A 156 -3.17 3.03 13.55
N TRP A 157 -3.38 4.18 14.20
CA TRP A 157 -3.90 4.19 15.56
C TRP A 157 -5.35 3.73 15.67
N ILE A 158 -6.20 4.03 14.71
CA ILE A 158 -7.58 3.53 14.73
C ILE A 158 -7.62 2.00 14.52
N THR A 159 -6.68 1.43 13.75
CA THR A 159 -6.54 -0.03 13.60
C THR A 159 -6.19 -0.69 14.92
N ILE A 160 -5.24 -0.12 15.69
CA ILE A 160 -4.89 -0.60 17.03
C ILE A 160 -6.08 -0.45 17.99
N ASN A 161 -6.73 0.70 17.98
CA ASN A 161 -7.89 0.96 18.84
C ASN A 161 -9.01 -0.07 18.61
N TYR A 162 -9.31 -0.40 17.36
CA TYR A 162 -10.34 -1.41 17.04
C TYR A 162 -9.91 -2.83 17.42
N ARG A 163 -8.63 -3.16 17.31
CA ARG A 163 -8.09 -4.42 17.80
C ARG A 163 -8.30 -4.57 19.31
N GLU A 164 -7.99 -3.52 20.07
CA GLU A 164 -8.04 -3.55 21.53
C GLU A 164 -9.44 -3.40 22.10
N SER A 165 -10.30 -2.56 21.45
CA SER A 165 -11.65 -2.26 21.96
C SER A 165 -12.70 -3.30 21.56
N TYR A 166 -12.51 -3.97 20.42
CA TYR A 166 -13.52 -4.88 19.85
C TYR A 166 -12.98 -6.30 19.61
N ASP A 167 -11.79 -6.62 20.10
CA ASP A 167 -11.11 -7.92 19.92
C ASP A 167 -11.02 -8.38 18.46
N MET A 168 -10.86 -7.41 17.54
CA MET A 168 -10.74 -7.68 16.12
C MET A 168 -9.31 -8.12 15.75
N PHE A 169 -9.19 -9.07 14.82
CA PHE A 169 -7.88 -9.46 14.31
C PHE A 169 -7.35 -8.43 13.29
N ASN A 170 -6.78 -7.34 13.77
CA ASN A 170 -6.26 -6.23 12.97
C ASN A 170 -4.75 -6.09 13.11
N CYS A 171 -4.02 -6.03 11.98
CA CYS A 171 -2.58 -5.83 11.93
C CYS A 171 -2.22 -4.59 11.12
N SER A 172 -1.17 -3.87 11.51
CA SER A 172 -0.60 -2.77 10.72
C SER A 172 0.84 -3.09 10.32
N GLY A 173 1.13 -3.12 9.01
CA GLY A 173 2.49 -3.17 8.49
C GLY A 173 3.05 -1.77 8.30
N ILE A 174 4.12 -1.41 9.04
CA ILE A 174 4.81 -0.12 8.89
C ILE A 174 5.85 -0.29 7.80
N LEU A 175 5.43 -0.01 6.57
CA LEU A 175 6.21 -0.27 5.38
C LEU A 175 7.24 0.83 5.13
N PHE A 176 8.49 0.43 4.90
CA PHE A 176 9.50 1.29 4.32
C PHE A 176 9.35 1.34 2.79
N ASN A 177 10.18 2.14 2.11
CA ASN A 177 10.07 2.26 0.66
C ASN A 177 10.30 0.92 -0.03
N HIS A 178 9.42 0.57 -0.94
CA HIS A 178 9.53 -0.64 -1.75
C HIS A 178 9.00 -0.35 -3.15
N GLU A 179 9.60 -1.00 -4.11
CA GLU A 179 9.44 -0.66 -5.51
C GLU A 179 9.26 -1.92 -6.36
N SER A 180 8.69 -1.74 -7.55
CA SER A 180 8.65 -2.76 -8.59
C SER A 180 8.44 -2.13 -9.96
N GLU A 181 8.41 -2.96 -10.99
CA GLU A 181 8.08 -2.57 -12.36
C GLU A 181 6.66 -1.98 -12.51
N ARG A 182 5.78 -2.21 -11.52
CA ARG A 182 4.40 -1.68 -11.47
C ARG A 182 4.27 -0.34 -10.77
N ARG A 183 5.39 0.30 -10.43
CA ARG A 183 5.38 1.60 -9.75
C ARG A 183 4.81 2.70 -10.65
N GLY A 184 4.01 3.62 -10.08
CA GLY A 184 3.47 4.79 -10.79
C GLY A 184 4.57 5.74 -11.28
N HIS A 185 4.35 6.41 -12.42
CA HIS A 185 5.33 7.28 -13.08
C HIS A 185 5.72 8.53 -12.26
N GLU A 186 4.91 8.95 -11.30
CA GLU A 186 5.19 10.06 -10.39
C GLU A 186 6.25 9.75 -9.34
N PHE A 187 6.52 8.46 -9.08
CA PHE A 187 7.50 8.02 -8.10
C PHE A 187 8.92 7.97 -8.68
N VAL A 188 9.90 8.27 -7.82
CA VAL A 188 11.26 8.57 -8.25
C VAL A 188 11.93 7.42 -9.00
N THR A 189 11.75 6.18 -8.60
CA THR A 189 12.36 5.01 -9.26
C THR A 189 11.81 4.83 -10.68
N ARG A 190 10.49 4.90 -10.85
CA ARG A 190 9.86 4.82 -12.17
C ARG A 190 10.21 6.03 -13.04
N LYS A 191 10.26 7.23 -12.45
CA LYS A 191 10.70 8.45 -13.13
C LYS A 191 12.12 8.30 -13.68
N ILE A 192 13.03 7.67 -12.94
CA ILE A 192 14.40 7.43 -13.36
C ILE A 192 14.42 6.43 -14.52
N THR A 193 13.80 5.25 -14.36
CA THR A 193 13.84 4.21 -15.40
C THR A 193 13.18 4.65 -16.71
N ASP A 194 12.03 5.32 -16.63
CA ASP A 194 11.34 5.91 -17.79
C ASP A 194 12.19 7.00 -18.46
N GLY A 195 12.77 7.90 -17.65
CA GLY A 195 13.64 8.96 -18.15
C GLY A 195 14.90 8.45 -18.83
N VAL A 196 15.57 7.43 -18.26
CA VAL A 196 16.74 6.78 -18.89
C VAL A 196 16.35 6.14 -20.23
N ALA A 197 15.23 5.43 -20.28
CA ALA A 197 14.73 4.85 -21.53
C ALA A 197 14.45 5.92 -22.59
N LYS A 198 13.82 7.04 -22.22
CA LYS A 198 13.56 8.17 -23.13
C LYS A 198 14.84 8.83 -23.63
N ILE A 199 15.84 9.00 -22.77
CA ILE A 199 17.16 9.54 -23.20
C ILE A 199 17.82 8.58 -24.20
N HIS A 200 17.81 7.28 -23.91
CA HIS A 200 18.38 6.27 -24.80
C HIS A 200 17.71 6.27 -26.19
N LEU A 201 16.39 6.51 -26.24
CA LEU A 201 15.64 6.59 -27.49
C LEU A 201 15.69 7.97 -28.16
N GLY A 202 16.43 8.93 -27.62
CA GLY A 202 16.52 10.29 -28.16
C GLY A 202 15.23 11.12 -27.99
N LEU A 203 14.33 10.73 -27.07
CA LEU A 203 13.06 11.40 -26.83
C LEU A 203 13.17 12.52 -25.78
N GLN A 204 14.25 12.55 -25.02
CA GLN A 204 14.60 13.64 -24.09
C GLN A 204 16.11 13.65 -23.82
N ASP A 205 16.64 14.79 -23.32
CA ASP A 205 18.07 14.98 -23.13
C ASP A 205 18.51 14.80 -21.67
N LYS A 206 17.61 14.94 -20.72
CA LYS A 206 17.93 14.94 -19.27
C LYS A 206 16.75 14.61 -18.39
N ILE A 207 17.05 14.16 -17.17
CA ILE A 207 16.07 13.92 -16.10
C ILE A 207 16.30 14.95 -14.99
N TYR A 208 15.23 15.54 -14.49
CA TYR A 208 15.27 16.42 -13.32
C TYR A 208 14.93 15.61 -12.07
N LEU A 209 15.88 15.47 -11.16
CA LEU A 209 15.74 14.82 -9.87
C LEU A 209 15.90 15.84 -8.74
N GLY A 210 15.36 15.55 -7.58
CA GLY A 210 15.56 16.33 -6.37
C GLY A 210 16.94 16.07 -5.73
N ASN A 211 17.00 16.04 -4.41
CA ASN A 211 18.22 15.78 -3.67
C ASN A 211 18.67 14.32 -3.85
N LEU A 212 19.82 14.13 -4.52
CA LEU A 212 20.38 12.82 -4.83
C LEU A 212 21.01 12.11 -3.60
N ASP A 213 21.35 12.88 -2.57
CA ASP A 213 21.98 12.34 -1.34
C ASP A 213 20.93 11.79 -0.35
N THR A 214 19.66 11.98 -0.63
CA THR A 214 18.59 11.48 0.23
C THR A 214 18.62 9.96 0.29
N LYS A 215 18.86 9.43 1.48
CA LYS A 215 18.88 7.98 1.73
C LYS A 215 17.51 7.46 2.09
N ARG A 216 17.19 6.29 1.57
CA ARG A 216 15.98 5.52 1.90
C ARG A 216 16.31 4.05 2.00
N ASP A 217 15.53 3.32 2.77
CA ASP A 217 15.45 1.87 2.68
C ASP A 217 14.63 1.51 1.43
N TRP A 218 15.15 0.65 0.59
CA TRP A 218 14.54 0.29 -0.70
C TRP A 218 14.36 -1.22 -0.77
N GLY A 219 13.12 -1.67 -0.69
CA GLY A 219 12.76 -3.07 -0.81
C GLY A 219 12.11 -3.41 -2.16
N TYR A 220 11.82 -4.68 -2.34
CA TYR A 220 11.09 -5.21 -3.49
C TYR A 220 9.63 -5.50 -3.10
N ALA A 221 8.67 -4.97 -3.85
CA ALA A 221 7.27 -4.99 -3.47
C ALA A 221 6.69 -6.41 -3.26
N PRO A 222 7.01 -7.44 -4.04
CA PRO A 222 6.57 -8.81 -3.78
C PRO A 222 6.99 -9.37 -2.41
N ASP A 223 8.19 -9.04 -1.90
CA ASP A 223 8.63 -9.48 -0.57
C ASP A 223 7.78 -8.82 0.53
N TYR A 224 7.40 -7.55 0.33
CA TYR A 224 6.51 -6.82 1.24
C TYR A 224 5.09 -7.40 1.24
N VAL A 225 4.61 -7.79 0.07
CA VAL A 225 3.30 -8.44 -0.08
C VAL A 225 3.27 -9.79 0.65
N GLU A 226 4.32 -10.59 0.55
CA GLU A 226 4.44 -11.84 1.33
C GLU A 226 4.42 -11.56 2.82
N ALA A 227 5.16 -10.55 3.30
CA ALA A 227 5.16 -10.15 4.71
C ALA A 227 3.75 -9.73 5.18
N MET A 228 3.01 -8.95 4.39
CA MET A 228 1.62 -8.56 4.69
C MET A 228 0.72 -9.78 4.90
N TRP A 229 0.83 -10.78 4.01
CA TRP A 229 0.09 -12.03 4.13
C TRP A 229 0.51 -12.81 5.38
N MET A 230 1.81 -12.95 5.63
CA MET A 230 2.33 -13.66 6.81
C MET A 230 1.82 -13.07 8.12
N MET A 231 1.64 -11.76 8.22
CA MET A 231 1.08 -11.08 9.38
C MET A 231 -0.34 -11.57 9.71
N LEU A 232 -1.19 -11.76 8.71
CA LEU A 232 -2.55 -12.25 8.90
C LEU A 232 -2.61 -13.78 9.17
N GLN A 233 -1.52 -14.52 8.94
CA GLN A 233 -1.46 -15.95 9.26
C GLN A 233 -1.00 -16.22 10.71
N GLN A 234 -0.61 -15.20 11.47
CA GLN A 234 -0.21 -15.34 12.87
C GLN A 234 -1.39 -15.72 13.78
N ASN A 235 -1.08 -16.27 14.97
CA ASN A 235 -2.08 -16.64 15.95
C ASN A 235 -2.67 -15.43 16.71
N SER A 236 -1.96 -14.32 16.74
CA SER A 236 -2.39 -13.06 17.38
C SER A 236 -2.02 -11.86 16.53
N PRO A 237 -2.89 -10.84 16.48
CA PRO A 237 -2.62 -9.64 15.71
C PRO A 237 -1.52 -8.79 16.36
N LYS A 238 -0.58 -8.32 15.55
CA LYS A 238 0.51 -7.40 15.94
C LYS A 238 0.85 -6.46 14.79
N ASP A 239 1.55 -5.37 15.13
CA ASP A 239 2.10 -4.46 14.15
C ASP A 239 3.58 -4.80 13.91
N TYR A 240 4.06 -4.61 12.68
CA TYR A 240 5.42 -4.95 12.29
C TYR A 240 6.04 -3.85 11.41
N VAL A 241 7.29 -3.52 11.70
CA VAL A 241 8.12 -2.76 10.75
C VAL A 241 8.61 -3.70 9.66
N ILE A 242 8.40 -3.31 8.39
CA ILE A 242 8.84 -4.08 7.23
C ILE A 242 9.82 -3.22 6.44
N ALA A 243 11.08 -3.63 6.43
CA ALA A 243 12.21 -2.93 5.86
C ALA A 243 13.33 -3.91 5.47
N THR A 244 14.24 -3.50 4.60
CA THR A 244 15.45 -4.27 4.28
C THR A 244 16.52 -4.11 5.35
N GLY A 245 16.51 -2.99 6.09
CA GLY A 245 17.56 -2.60 7.03
C GLY A 245 18.79 -1.95 6.36
N GLU A 246 18.74 -1.71 5.05
CA GLU A 246 19.79 -1.08 4.29
C GLU A 246 19.38 0.29 3.75
N TYR A 247 20.30 1.25 3.74
CA TYR A 247 20.04 2.60 3.24
C TYR A 247 20.85 2.88 1.99
N LEU A 248 20.17 3.15 0.89
CA LEU A 248 20.79 3.60 -0.35
C LEU A 248 20.31 5.02 -0.67
N SER A 249 21.22 5.87 -1.14
CA SER A 249 20.86 7.18 -1.68
C SER A 249 20.36 7.06 -3.11
N LEU A 250 19.67 8.09 -3.61
CA LEU A 250 19.19 8.13 -4.99
C LEU A 250 20.33 7.96 -6.00
N ILE A 251 21.51 8.47 -5.71
CA ILE A 251 22.66 8.31 -6.61
C ILE A 251 23.06 6.84 -6.75
N HIS A 252 23.03 6.05 -5.67
CA HIS A 252 23.37 4.63 -5.71
C HIS A 252 22.37 3.80 -6.52
N ILE A 253 21.09 4.09 -6.44
CA ILE A 253 20.05 3.38 -7.21
C ILE A 253 19.94 3.87 -8.65
N SER A 254 20.49 5.05 -8.98
CA SER A 254 20.47 5.64 -10.32
C SER A 254 21.73 5.28 -11.14
N GLU A 255 22.83 4.93 -10.49
CA GLU A 255 24.02 4.42 -11.15
C GLU A 255 23.88 2.90 -11.28
N PRO A 256 23.67 2.37 -12.50
CA PRO A 256 23.85 0.94 -12.72
C PRO A 256 25.30 0.62 -12.36
N THR A 257 25.48 -0.40 -11.56
CA THR A 257 26.76 -0.90 -11.06
C THR A 257 27.87 -0.66 -12.08
N ARG A 258 28.71 0.35 -11.83
CA ARG A 258 29.99 0.46 -12.51
C ARG A 258 30.77 -0.80 -12.16
N PRO A 259 31.18 -1.62 -13.11
CA PRO A 259 32.16 -2.66 -12.80
C PRO A 259 33.35 -1.95 -12.14
N THR A 260 33.63 -2.30 -10.89
CA THR A 260 34.89 -1.91 -10.27
C THR A 260 36.03 -2.41 -11.16
N PRO A 261 36.96 -1.53 -11.55
CA PRO A 261 38.08 -1.92 -12.40
C PRO A 261 38.95 -2.99 -11.74
#